data_6922ed6d08df85e4203c7ae2f9a83372
#
_entry.id   6922ed6d08df85e4203c7ae2f9a83372
#
_cell.length_a   1.000
_cell.length_b   1.000
_cell.length_c   1.000
_cell.angle_alpha   90.00
_cell.angle_beta   90.00
_cell.angle_gamma   90.00
#
_symmetry.space_group_name_H-M   'P 1'
#
loop_
_entity.id
_entity.type
_entity.pdbx_description
1 polymer ?
#
loop_
_entity_poly.entity_id
_entity_poly.type
_entity_poly.pdbx_seq_one_letter_code
_entity_poly.pdbx_strand_id
1 'polypeptide(L)'
;VQQREFLPPFGANRRQKVQSSSTPFAVIDNKRAQVLSMTRLIPYNRRLCQANETEERMSTAKHSKLLILGSGPAGYTAAVYAARANLNPVLITGLEKGGQLTTTTEVENWPGDPHDLTGPSLMERMHEHAEKFNTEIIFDHIHSVDLQNRPFRLTGDSGEYTADALIIATGASARYLGLPSEDAFKGKGVSACATCDGFFYRNQKVAVIGGGNTAVEEALYLANIAAEVHLIHRRDSFRAEKILIDRLMEKVSNGNIVLHTHRTLEEVVGDQMGVTGLTLRSTLDDKTESLEVAGLFVAIGHSPNTAIFDGQLALENGYIKVQSGLHGNATQTSIPGVFAAGDVMDHIYRQAITSAGTGCMAALDAERYLDGLVKNDK
;
A
#
# COMPACT_ATOMS: atom_id res chain seq x y z
N VAL A 1 -53.80 -14.52 5.50
CA VAL A 1 -54.07 -15.12 6.82
C VAL A 1 -53.26 -16.40 6.92
N GLN A 2 -52.03 -16.35 7.42
CA GLN A 2 -51.31 -17.50 7.97
C GLN A 2 -50.37 -16.99 9.06
N GLN A 3 -50.59 -17.47 10.28
CA GLN A 3 -49.83 -17.22 11.49
C GLN A 3 -48.44 -17.84 11.34
N ARG A 4 -47.38 -17.08 11.71
CA ARG A 4 -46.05 -17.63 11.95
C ARG A 4 -45.82 -17.64 13.46
N GLU A 5 -45.61 -18.85 13.95
CA GLU A 5 -45.26 -19.17 15.34
C GLU A 5 -43.89 -18.60 15.74
N PHE A 6 -43.85 -18.02 16.93
CA PHE A 6 -42.65 -17.60 17.61
C PHE A 6 -41.96 -18.78 18.29
N LEU A 7 -40.69 -18.99 18.07
CA LEU A 7 -39.84 -19.86 18.88
C LEU A 7 -39.16 -19.07 20.02
N PRO A 8 -39.03 -19.64 21.24
CA PRO A 8 -38.51 -18.97 22.40
C PRO A 8 -36.96 -18.98 22.45
N PRO A 9 -36.32 -18.07 23.25
CA PRO A 9 -34.87 -17.94 23.34
C PRO A 9 -34.25 -19.03 24.21
N PHE A 10 -33.12 -19.57 23.76
CA PHE A 10 -32.32 -20.54 24.53
C PHE A 10 -31.56 -19.83 25.67
N GLY A 11 -31.70 -20.42 26.86
CA GLY A 11 -31.20 -19.93 28.10
C GLY A 11 -29.69 -20.12 28.33
N ALA A 12 -29.24 -19.34 29.29
CA ALA A 12 -27.91 -19.20 29.82
C ALA A 12 -27.40 -20.39 30.63
N ASN A 13 -26.09 -20.38 30.83
CA ASN A 13 -25.27 -20.97 31.90
C ASN A 13 -24.61 -22.32 31.69
N ARG A 14 -23.27 -22.24 31.58
CA ARG A 14 -22.37 -23.01 32.41
C ARG A 14 -20.98 -22.38 32.49
N ARG A 15 -20.66 -21.74 33.60
CA ARG A 15 -19.28 -21.43 34.03
C ARG A 15 -18.59 -22.75 34.41
N GLN A 16 -17.50 -23.10 33.76
CA GLN A 16 -16.54 -24.06 34.28
C GLN A 16 -15.33 -23.33 34.86
N LYS A 17 -15.10 -23.57 36.14
CA LYS A 17 -13.89 -23.20 36.88
C LYS A 17 -12.71 -24.02 36.36
N VAL A 18 -11.65 -23.38 35.93
CA VAL A 18 -10.34 -24.01 35.72
C VAL A 18 -9.53 -23.76 36.99
N GLN A 19 -9.15 -24.85 37.64
CA GLN A 19 -8.25 -24.89 38.80
C GLN A 19 -6.80 -24.68 38.29
N SER A 20 -6.09 -23.77 38.94
CA SER A 20 -4.65 -23.59 38.83
C SER A 20 -3.90 -24.69 39.57
N SER A 21 -3.06 -25.45 38.89
CA SER A 21 -2.05 -26.31 39.52
C SER A 21 -0.67 -25.67 39.34
N SER A 22 -0.13 -25.23 40.47
CA SER A 22 1.26 -24.78 40.62
C SER A 22 2.17 -25.97 40.82
N THR A 23 3.24 -26.12 40.07
CA THR A 23 4.36 -27.00 40.35
C THR A 23 5.66 -26.19 40.44
N PRO A 24 6.56 -26.50 41.42
CA PRO A 24 7.64 -25.62 41.80
C PRO A 24 8.92 -25.79 40.96
N PHE A 25 9.64 -24.70 40.83
CA PHE A 25 10.97 -24.62 40.23
C PHE A 25 11.99 -25.42 41.08
N ALA A 26 12.76 -26.28 40.40
CA ALA A 26 13.94 -26.92 40.96
C ALA A 26 15.18 -26.03 40.70
N VAL A 27 15.84 -25.65 41.78
CA VAL A 27 17.15 -24.98 41.81
C VAL A 27 18.22 -26.03 41.53
N ILE A 28 19.05 -25.83 40.51
CA ILE A 28 20.25 -26.66 40.28
C ILE A 28 21.46 -25.87 40.70
N ASP A 29 22.17 -26.47 41.65
CA ASP A 29 23.35 -26.01 42.34
C ASP A 29 24.63 -26.08 41.47
N ASN A 30 25.48 -25.10 41.63
CA ASN A 30 26.68 -24.86 40.85
C ASN A 30 27.88 -25.50 41.58
N LYS A 31 28.43 -26.63 41.11
CA LYS A 31 29.73 -27.16 41.59
C LYS A 31 30.70 -27.44 40.45
N ARG A 32 31.78 -26.68 40.54
CA ARG A 32 33.11 -26.80 39.95
C ARG A 32 33.51 -28.19 39.43
N ALA A 33 34.02 -28.22 38.20
CA ALA A 33 35.02 -29.20 37.78
C ALA A 33 36.14 -28.50 37.01
N GLN A 34 37.33 -28.51 37.60
CA GLN A 34 38.60 -28.22 36.97
C GLN A 34 38.95 -29.39 36.04
N VAL A 35 39.34 -29.10 34.79
CA VAL A 35 40.01 -30.10 33.93
C VAL A 35 41.27 -29.48 33.33
N LEU A 36 42.31 -30.23 33.50
CA LEU A 36 43.69 -30.00 33.13
C LEU A 36 43.96 -29.71 31.66
N SER A 37 44.89 -28.81 31.48
CA SER A 37 45.62 -28.50 30.23
C SER A 37 46.37 -29.76 29.71
N MET A 38 46.17 -30.04 28.41
CA MET A 38 47.18 -30.75 27.60
C MET A 38 47.19 -30.15 26.19
N THR A 39 48.14 -29.27 25.95
CA THR A 39 48.53 -28.76 24.64
C THR A 39 49.16 -29.85 23.79
N ARG A 40 48.55 -30.14 22.63
CA ARG A 40 49.28 -30.66 21.47
C ARG A 40 48.87 -29.85 20.26
N LEU A 41 49.81 -29.05 19.76
CA LEU A 41 49.78 -28.29 18.52
C LEU A 41 49.76 -29.25 17.34
N ILE A 42 48.68 -29.18 16.55
CA ILE A 42 48.63 -29.64 15.17
C ILE A 42 48.40 -28.39 14.31
N PRO A 43 49.23 -28.13 13.28
CA PRO A 43 48.98 -26.96 12.44
C PRO A 43 47.78 -27.24 11.53
N TYR A 44 46.64 -26.72 11.90
CA TYR A 44 45.42 -26.81 11.11
C TYR A 44 45.48 -25.83 9.94
N ASN A 45 45.39 -26.35 8.74
CA ASN A 45 45.56 -25.64 7.50
C ASN A 45 44.42 -24.64 7.26
N ARG A 46 44.68 -23.38 7.60
CA ARG A 46 43.73 -22.23 7.55
C ARG A 46 43.13 -21.94 6.18
N ARG A 47 43.63 -22.60 5.10
CA ARG A 47 43.11 -22.43 3.73
C ARG A 47 41.92 -23.33 3.37
N LEU A 48 41.64 -24.37 4.12
CA LEU A 48 40.49 -25.26 3.86
C LEU A 48 39.22 -24.80 4.57
N CYS A 49 39.32 -24.07 5.69
CA CYS A 49 38.12 -23.50 6.35
C CYS A 49 37.53 -22.29 5.62
N GLN A 50 38.36 -21.48 4.93
CA GLN A 50 37.87 -20.34 4.18
C GLN A 50 37.15 -20.71 2.87
N ALA A 51 37.41 -21.90 2.30
CA ALA A 51 36.69 -22.36 1.11
C ALA A 51 35.31 -22.92 1.45
N ASN A 52 35.13 -23.55 2.62
CA ASN A 52 33.81 -24.09 3.03
C ASN A 52 32.86 -23.00 3.57
N GLU A 53 33.35 -21.90 4.13
CA GLU A 53 32.49 -20.80 4.61
C GLU A 53 31.94 -19.91 3.45
N THR A 54 32.54 -20.00 2.26
CA THR A 54 32.06 -19.33 1.05
C THR A 54 31.06 -20.17 0.25
N GLU A 55 31.07 -21.51 0.38
CA GLU A 55 30.09 -22.37 -0.29
C GLU A 55 28.77 -22.55 0.49
N GLU A 56 28.75 -22.39 1.81
CA GLU A 56 27.51 -22.45 2.61
C GLU A 56 26.64 -21.18 2.55
N ARG A 57 27.08 -20.13 1.86
CA ARG A 57 26.31 -18.90 1.64
C ARG A 57 25.64 -18.78 0.27
N MET A 58 25.61 -19.81 -0.51
CA MET A 58 24.67 -19.88 -1.63
C MET A 58 23.30 -20.33 -1.09
N SER A 59 22.58 -19.42 -0.46
CA SER A 59 21.16 -19.56 -0.24
C SER A 59 20.52 -19.89 -1.59
N THR A 60 20.03 -21.13 -1.75
CA THR A 60 19.30 -21.51 -2.94
C THR A 60 18.11 -20.59 -3.08
N ALA A 61 18.05 -19.83 -4.19
CA ALA A 61 16.96 -18.91 -4.44
C ALA A 61 15.62 -19.64 -4.30
N LYS A 62 14.67 -19.05 -3.54
CA LYS A 62 13.36 -19.65 -3.36
C LYS A 62 12.57 -19.51 -4.65
N HIS A 63 12.22 -20.65 -5.26
CA HIS A 63 11.46 -20.68 -6.51
C HIS A 63 9.95 -20.82 -6.25
N SER A 64 9.14 -20.09 -7.03
CA SER A 64 7.68 -20.21 -7.08
C SER A 64 7.16 -20.13 -8.52
N LYS A 65 6.06 -20.81 -8.84
CA LYS A 65 5.42 -20.66 -10.15
C LYS A 65 4.93 -19.23 -10.38
N LEU A 66 4.34 -18.64 -9.33
CA LEU A 66 3.81 -17.28 -9.34
C LEU A 66 4.29 -16.54 -8.09
N LEU A 67 4.94 -15.41 -8.31
CA LEU A 67 5.31 -14.49 -7.25
C LEU A 67 4.47 -13.21 -7.36
N ILE A 68 4.00 -12.70 -6.23
CA ILE A 68 3.23 -11.46 -6.13
C ILE A 68 4.06 -10.49 -5.28
N LEU A 69 4.36 -9.32 -5.81
CA LEU A 69 5.15 -8.31 -5.14
C LEU A 69 4.26 -7.15 -4.70
N GLY A 70 4.06 -7.04 -3.39
CA GLY A 70 3.20 -6.05 -2.75
C GLY A 70 1.98 -6.66 -2.07
N SER A 71 1.59 -6.12 -0.92
CA SER A 71 0.53 -6.63 -0.03
C SER A 71 -0.67 -5.68 0.14
N GLY A 72 -0.82 -4.70 -0.75
CA GLY A 72 -2.03 -3.88 -0.81
C GLY A 72 -3.25 -4.66 -1.33
N PRO A 73 -4.40 -4.00 -1.52
CA PRO A 73 -5.63 -4.64 -2.02
C PRO A 73 -5.43 -5.42 -3.31
N ALA A 74 -4.59 -4.94 -4.23
CA ALA A 74 -4.26 -5.62 -5.47
C ALA A 74 -3.51 -6.94 -5.21
N GLY A 75 -2.47 -6.90 -4.37
CA GLY A 75 -1.64 -8.08 -4.06
C GLY A 75 -2.40 -9.16 -3.33
N TYR A 76 -3.12 -8.83 -2.26
CA TYR A 76 -3.91 -9.83 -1.54
C TYR A 76 -5.05 -10.39 -2.39
N THR A 77 -5.71 -9.58 -3.22
CA THR A 77 -6.74 -10.09 -4.13
C THR A 77 -6.12 -11.04 -5.16
N ALA A 78 -4.99 -10.67 -5.76
CA ALA A 78 -4.27 -11.55 -6.68
C ALA A 78 -3.90 -12.88 -6.01
N ALA A 79 -3.42 -12.83 -4.75
CA ALA A 79 -3.07 -14.02 -3.97
C ALA A 79 -4.26 -14.97 -3.78
N VAL A 80 -5.42 -14.44 -3.38
CA VAL A 80 -6.65 -15.23 -3.21
C VAL A 80 -7.05 -15.93 -4.51
N TYR A 81 -7.08 -15.20 -5.62
CA TYR A 81 -7.48 -15.78 -6.91
C TYR A 81 -6.47 -16.80 -7.43
N ALA A 82 -5.18 -16.49 -7.35
CA ALA A 82 -4.11 -17.39 -7.77
C ALA A 82 -4.06 -18.69 -6.92
N ALA A 83 -4.22 -18.57 -5.59
CA ALA A 83 -4.26 -19.74 -4.71
C ALA A 83 -5.47 -20.63 -5.01
N ARG A 84 -6.64 -20.05 -5.30
CA ARG A 84 -7.85 -20.80 -5.72
C ARG A 84 -7.70 -21.48 -7.08
N ALA A 85 -6.80 -20.98 -7.93
CA ALA A 85 -6.39 -21.62 -9.20
C ALA A 85 -5.28 -22.67 -9.01
N ASN A 86 -4.92 -23.05 -7.78
CA ASN A 86 -3.85 -24.00 -7.42
C ASN A 86 -2.46 -23.59 -7.94
N LEU A 87 -2.19 -22.29 -8.06
CA LEU A 87 -0.90 -21.78 -8.48
C LEU A 87 0.12 -21.75 -7.33
N ASN A 88 -0.32 -21.94 -6.08
CA ASN A 88 0.50 -21.85 -4.87
C ASN A 88 1.36 -20.58 -4.85
N PRO A 89 0.76 -19.40 -4.88
CA PRO A 89 1.50 -18.16 -5.00
C PRO A 89 2.34 -17.88 -3.76
N VAL A 90 3.49 -17.24 -3.97
CA VAL A 90 4.27 -16.57 -2.93
C VAL A 90 4.01 -15.07 -3.02
N LEU A 91 3.65 -14.44 -1.90
CA LEU A 91 3.46 -13.00 -1.82
C LEU A 91 4.57 -12.39 -0.95
N ILE A 92 5.28 -11.39 -1.49
CA ILE A 92 6.27 -10.59 -0.75
C ILE A 92 5.65 -9.24 -0.41
N THR A 93 5.61 -8.90 0.89
CA THR A 93 4.81 -7.77 1.39
C THR A 93 5.40 -6.40 1.09
N GLY A 94 6.73 -6.29 1.01
CA GLY A 94 7.44 -5.02 1.15
C GLY A 94 7.58 -4.62 2.63
N LEU A 95 8.09 -3.40 2.87
CA LEU A 95 8.28 -2.86 4.23
C LEU A 95 6.96 -2.53 4.93
N GLU A 96 5.96 -2.11 4.18
CA GLU A 96 4.63 -1.75 4.69
C GLU A 96 3.62 -2.86 4.39
N LYS A 97 3.52 -3.87 5.29
CA LYS A 97 2.52 -4.93 5.17
C LYS A 97 1.11 -4.33 5.13
N GLY A 98 0.36 -4.58 4.07
CA GLY A 98 -0.98 -4.03 3.84
C GLY A 98 -0.99 -2.74 3.02
N GLY A 99 0.18 -2.13 2.79
CA GLY A 99 0.32 -0.92 1.96
C GLY A 99 -0.35 0.32 2.56
N GLN A 100 -0.64 1.31 1.74
CA GLN A 100 -1.08 2.64 2.19
C GLN A 100 -2.40 2.64 2.98
N LEU A 101 -3.29 1.69 2.76
CA LEU A 101 -4.55 1.62 3.53
C LEU A 101 -4.33 1.42 5.03
N THR A 102 -3.20 0.89 5.45
CA THR A 102 -2.89 0.73 6.89
C THR A 102 -2.75 2.05 7.63
N THR A 103 -2.58 3.16 6.93
CA THR A 103 -2.53 4.51 7.50
C THR A 103 -3.88 5.25 7.43
N THR A 104 -4.90 4.65 6.78
CA THR A 104 -6.24 5.22 6.64
C THR A 104 -7.10 4.83 7.84
N THR A 105 -7.69 5.82 8.54
CA THR A 105 -8.48 5.57 9.75
C THR A 105 -9.81 4.90 9.44
N GLU A 106 -10.61 5.47 8.54
CA GLU A 106 -11.93 4.96 8.16
C GLU A 106 -12.01 4.76 6.65
N VAL A 107 -12.68 3.69 6.22
CA VAL A 107 -12.87 3.32 4.81
C VAL A 107 -14.35 3.13 4.54
N GLU A 108 -15.02 4.19 4.13
CA GLU A 108 -16.47 4.17 3.88
C GLU A 108 -16.85 3.74 2.46
N ASN A 109 -15.89 3.70 1.55
CA ASN A 109 -16.11 3.44 0.12
C ASN A 109 -15.74 2.01 -0.32
N TRP A 110 -15.56 1.07 0.63
CA TRP A 110 -15.37 -0.34 0.34
C TRP A 110 -16.72 -1.06 0.30
N PRO A 111 -17.20 -1.54 -0.87
CA PRO A 111 -18.49 -2.17 -0.99
C PRO A 111 -18.59 -3.45 -0.18
N GLY A 112 -19.71 -3.63 0.54
CA GLY A 112 -19.99 -4.82 1.32
C GLY A 112 -19.65 -4.71 2.81
N ASP A 113 -19.08 -3.58 3.24
CA ASP A 113 -18.71 -3.31 4.63
C ASP A 113 -19.25 -1.93 5.05
N PRO A 114 -20.51 -1.85 5.52
CA PRO A 114 -21.20 -0.58 5.73
C PRO A 114 -20.93 0.08 7.09
N HIS A 115 -20.17 -0.56 8.00
CA HIS A 115 -20.01 -0.11 9.38
C HIS A 115 -18.57 -0.23 9.86
N ASP A 116 -18.06 0.85 10.43
CA ASP A 116 -16.83 0.91 11.25
C ASP A 116 -15.58 0.26 10.61
N LEU A 117 -15.51 0.23 9.25
CA LEU A 117 -14.36 -0.33 8.56
C LEU A 117 -13.19 0.64 8.61
N THR A 118 -12.06 0.18 9.14
CA THR A 118 -10.80 0.91 9.10
C THR A 118 -9.85 0.31 8.08
N GLY A 119 -8.93 1.12 7.54
CA GLY A 119 -7.91 0.62 6.61
C GLY A 119 -7.11 -0.56 7.19
N PRO A 120 -6.58 -0.48 8.43
CA PRO A 120 -5.90 -1.62 9.06
C PRO A 120 -6.77 -2.86 9.16
N SER A 121 -8.05 -2.74 9.56
CA SER A 121 -8.95 -3.90 9.71
C SER A 121 -9.30 -4.53 8.35
N LEU A 122 -9.47 -3.73 7.30
CA LEU A 122 -9.67 -4.23 5.94
C LEU A 122 -8.43 -5.04 5.48
N MET A 123 -7.23 -4.47 5.68
CA MET A 123 -6.00 -5.12 5.24
C MET A 123 -5.69 -6.41 6.01
N GLU A 124 -5.99 -6.45 7.31
CA GLU A 124 -5.87 -7.70 8.10
C GLU A 124 -6.84 -8.78 7.60
N ARG A 125 -8.09 -8.44 7.34
CA ARG A 125 -9.09 -9.38 6.77
C ARG A 125 -8.68 -9.89 5.38
N MET A 126 -8.08 -9.04 4.55
CA MET A 126 -7.55 -9.45 3.24
C MET A 126 -6.32 -10.36 3.38
N HIS A 127 -5.47 -10.11 4.36
CA HIS A 127 -4.34 -10.94 4.71
C HIS A 127 -4.81 -12.34 5.17
N GLU A 128 -5.69 -12.42 6.16
CA GLU A 128 -6.28 -13.67 6.65
C GLU A 128 -6.96 -14.45 5.51
N HIS A 129 -7.59 -13.75 4.56
CA HIS A 129 -8.23 -14.38 3.42
C HIS A 129 -7.21 -15.02 2.46
N ALA A 130 -6.06 -14.38 2.23
CA ALA A 130 -4.96 -14.97 1.45
C ALA A 130 -4.34 -16.18 2.16
N GLU A 131 -4.11 -16.10 3.46
CA GLU A 131 -3.59 -17.21 4.28
C GLU A 131 -4.55 -18.42 4.32
N LYS A 132 -5.86 -18.17 4.34
CA LYS A 132 -6.89 -19.23 4.30
C LYS A 132 -6.72 -20.18 3.10
N PHE A 133 -6.20 -19.69 1.99
CA PHE A 133 -5.93 -20.49 0.79
C PHE A 133 -4.47 -20.92 0.67
N ASN A 134 -3.73 -20.91 1.79
CA ASN A 134 -2.32 -21.32 1.87
C ASN A 134 -1.37 -20.50 0.97
N THR A 135 -1.68 -19.21 0.74
CA THR A 135 -0.69 -18.31 0.15
C THR A 135 0.49 -18.18 1.12
N GLU A 136 1.69 -18.43 0.65
CA GLU A 136 2.86 -18.14 1.44
C GLU A 136 3.17 -16.65 1.42
N ILE A 137 3.13 -16.00 2.60
CA ILE A 137 3.34 -14.55 2.73
C ILE A 137 4.68 -14.33 3.43
N ILE A 138 5.58 -13.62 2.73
CA ILE A 138 6.94 -13.35 3.19
C ILE A 138 7.09 -11.85 3.44
N PHE A 139 7.55 -11.49 4.64
CA PHE A 139 7.95 -10.14 4.94
C PHE A 139 9.39 -9.93 4.47
N ASP A 140 9.55 -9.25 3.34
CA ASP A 140 10.85 -8.88 2.78
C ASP A 140 10.71 -7.64 1.89
N HIS A 141 11.81 -6.92 1.69
CA HIS A 141 11.89 -5.78 0.80
C HIS A 141 12.75 -6.10 -0.43
N ILE A 142 12.14 -6.09 -1.60
CA ILE A 142 12.83 -6.33 -2.87
C ILE A 142 13.48 -5.02 -3.35
N HIS A 143 14.78 -5.03 -3.52
CA HIS A 143 15.55 -3.88 -3.97
C HIS A 143 16.11 -4.03 -5.39
N SER A 144 16.06 -5.25 -5.99
CA SER A 144 16.54 -5.50 -7.36
C SER A 144 15.75 -6.62 -8.03
N VAL A 145 15.57 -6.50 -9.34
CA VAL A 145 14.90 -7.53 -10.16
C VAL A 145 15.68 -7.76 -11.45
N ASP A 146 15.62 -8.99 -12.00
CA ASP A 146 16.02 -9.33 -13.35
C ASP A 146 14.83 -9.96 -14.05
N LEU A 147 14.24 -9.20 -14.98
CA LEU A 147 13.09 -9.59 -15.78
C LEU A 147 13.47 -10.00 -17.22
N GLN A 148 14.75 -9.91 -17.58
CA GLN A 148 15.24 -10.24 -18.92
C GLN A 148 15.54 -11.74 -19.07
N ASN A 149 15.83 -12.42 -17.97
CA ASN A 149 16.16 -13.83 -17.92
C ASN A 149 15.03 -14.67 -17.31
N ARG A 150 15.01 -15.97 -17.60
CA ARG A 150 14.04 -16.94 -17.05
C ARG A 150 14.77 -18.00 -16.23
N PRO A 151 14.19 -18.40 -15.07
CA PRO A 151 13.07 -17.78 -14.39
C PRO A 151 13.38 -16.34 -13.97
N PHE A 152 12.37 -15.49 -13.81
CA PHE A 152 12.54 -14.13 -13.26
C PHE A 152 13.22 -14.19 -11.91
N ARG A 153 14.12 -13.25 -11.63
CA ARG A 153 14.87 -13.21 -10.37
C ARG A 153 14.60 -11.90 -9.63
N LEU A 154 14.40 -12.02 -8.31
CA LEU A 154 14.24 -10.90 -7.42
C LEU A 154 15.20 -11.05 -6.24
N THR A 155 15.83 -9.97 -5.84
CA THR A 155 16.75 -9.92 -4.69
C THR A 155 16.16 -9.03 -3.62
N GLY A 156 15.98 -9.59 -2.44
CA GLY A 156 15.48 -8.91 -1.25
C GLY A 156 16.55 -8.79 -0.16
N ASP A 157 16.17 -8.13 0.93
CA ASP A 157 17.03 -7.97 2.11
C ASP A 157 17.28 -9.32 2.82
N SER A 158 16.29 -10.25 2.75
CA SER A 158 16.33 -11.53 3.43
C SER A 158 16.75 -12.69 2.51
N GLY A 159 16.72 -12.54 1.18
CA GLY A 159 17.09 -13.61 0.28
C GLY A 159 16.83 -13.34 -1.21
N GLU A 160 17.05 -14.38 -2.00
CA GLU A 160 16.76 -14.38 -3.44
C GLU A 160 15.52 -15.21 -3.75
N TYR A 161 14.76 -14.75 -4.72
CA TYR A 161 13.52 -15.38 -5.18
C TYR A 161 13.56 -15.54 -6.68
N THR A 162 12.96 -16.62 -7.18
CA THR A 162 12.75 -16.82 -8.62
C THR A 162 11.31 -17.21 -8.92
N ALA A 163 10.82 -16.82 -10.10
CA ALA A 163 9.43 -17.10 -10.49
C ALA A 163 9.29 -17.32 -12.00
N ASP A 164 8.32 -18.17 -12.39
CA ASP A 164 7.94 -18.37 -13.79
C ASP A 164 7.02 -17.21 -14.27
N ALA A 165 6.20 -16.68 -13.37
CA ALA A 165 5.38 -15.49 -13.59
C ALA A 165 5.42 -14.54 -12.38
N LEU A 166 5.26 -13.23 -12.65
CA LEU A 166 5.31 -12.17 -11.64
C LEU A 166 4.10 -11.25 -11.75
N ILE A 167 3.45 -10.97 -10.62
CA ILE A 167 2.46 -9.89 -10.48
C ILE A 167 3.07 -8.77 -9.66
N ILE A 168 3.15 -7.57 -10.24
CA ILE A 168 3.65 -6.36 -9.60
C ILE A 168 2.45 -5.58 -9.05
N ALA A 169 2.38 -5.47 -7.73
CA ALA A 169 1.31 -4.80 -6.97
C ALA A 169 1.89 -3.82 -5.94
N THR A 170 3.01 -3.17 -6.29
CA THR A 170 3.80 -2.31 -5.41
C THR A 170 3.16 -0.95 -5.12
N GLY A 171 2.06 -0.62 -5.80
CA GLY A 171 1.30 0.60 -5.58
C GLY A 171 2.02 1.89 -5.99
N ALA A 172 1.50 3.01 -5.47
CA ALA A 172 2.07 4.34 -5.67
C ALA A 172 2.00 5.11 -4.34
N SER A 173 3.04 5.84 -4.00
CA SER A 173 3.11 6.62 -2.78
C SER A 173 2.65 8.06 -3.02
N ALA A 174 1.77 8.58 -2.16
CA ALA A 174 1.39 9.99 -2.19
C ALA A 174 2.62 10.87 -1.91
N ARG A 175 2.70 11.98 -2.63
CA ARG A 175 3.74 12.99 -2.38
C ARG A 175 3.25 13.95 -1.33
N TYR A 176 4.11 14.19 -0.36
CA TYR A 176 3.91 15.17 0.68
C TYR A 176 4.95 16.30 0.58
N LEU A 177 4.75 17.37 1.33
CA LEU A 177 5.68 18.52 1.31
C LEU A 177 6.93 18.24 2.14
N GLY A 178 6.87 17.24 3.05
CA GLY A 178 7.97 16.85 3.92
C GLY A 178 8.13 17.74 5.15
N LEU A 179 7.05 18.37 5.59
CA LEU A 179 7.04 19.16 6.82
C LEU A 179 6.80 18.26 8.04
N PRO A 180 7.56 18.42 9.14
CA PRO A 180 7.32 17.65 10.37
C PRO A 180 5.89 17.81 10.91
N SER A 181 5.29 19.00 10.78
CA SER A 181 3.89 19.25 11.15
C SER A 181 2.90 18.52 10.26
N GLU A 182 3.19 18.37 8.97
CA GLU A 182 2.38 17.55 8.05
C GLU A 182 2.37 16.09 8.48
N ASP A 183 3.54 15.52 8.81
CA ASP A 183 3.67 14.14 9.27
C ASP A 183 2.93 13.88 10.60
N ALA A 184 2.93 14.84 11.50
CA ALA A 184 2.28 14.72 12.81
C ALA A 184 0.75 14.59 12.71
N PHE A 185 0.14 15.13 11.65
CA PHE A 185 -1.30 15.15 11.43
C PHE A 185 -1.79 14.23 10.30
N LYS A 186 -0.94 13.40 9.69
CA LYS A 186 -1.37 12.36 8.75
C LYS A 186 -2.41 11.44 9.39
N GLY A 187 -3.55 11.26 8.73
CA GLY A 187 -4.70 10.52 9.25
C GLY A 187 -5.46 11.22 10.40
N LYS A 188 -5.06 12.46 10.75
CA LYS A 188 -5.71 13.30 11.78
C LYS A 188 -6.00 14.70 11.25
N GLY A 189 -6.39 14.78 10.00
CA GLY A 189 -6.67 16.05 9.33
C GLY A 189 -5.79 16.33 8.12
N VAL A 190 -4.66 15.65 7.93
CA VAL A 190 -3.86 15.71 6.72
C VAL A 190 -4.09 14.43 5.90
N SER A 191 -4.56 14.60 4.66
CA SER A 191 -4.84 13.55 3.68
C SER A 191 -4.21 13.87 2.32
N ALA A 192 -4.10 12.87 1.47
CA ALA A 192 -3.70 13.00 0.06
C ALA A 192 -4.76 12.42 -0.90
N CYS A 193 -6.01 12.23 -0.43
CA CYS A 193 -7.10 11.66 -1.22
C CYS A 193 -8.46 12.27 -0.80
N ALA A 194 -8.93 13.23 -1.58
CA ALA A 194 -10.22 13.86 -1.31
C ALA A 194 -11.42 12.91 -1.47
N THR A 195 -11.35 11.97 -2.39
CA THR A 195 -12.41 10.97 -2.59
C THR A 195 -12.46 9.92 -1.49
N CYS A 196 -11.35 9.75 -0.74
CA CYS A 196 -11.29 8.84 0.40
C CYS A 196 -11.84 9.51 1.66
N ASP A 197 -11.33 10.70 1.99
CA ASP A 197 -11.47 11.31 3.30
C ASP A 197 -12.37 12.57 3.29
N GLY A 198 -12.76 13.07 2.11
CA GLY A 198 -13.51 14.32 1.98
C GLY A 198 -14.85 14.33 2.70
N PHE A 199 -15.50 13.17 2.84
CA PHE A 199 -16.79 13.04 3.50
C PHE A 199 -16.74 13.40 4.99
N PHE A 200 -15.62 13.13 5.70
CA PHE A 200 -15.43 13.48 7.12
C PHE A 200 -15.45 14.98 7.38
N TYR A 201 -15.22 15.79 6.34
CA TYR A 201 -15.19 17.27 6.43
C TYR A 201 -16.47 17.92 5.90
N ARG A 202 -17.57 17.18 5.88
CA ARG A 202 -18.86 17.69 5.43
C ARG A 202 -19.26 18.93 6.23
N ASN A 203 -19.60 20.01 5.51
CA ASN A 203 -19.95 21.32 6.07
C ASN A 203 -18.86 21.98 6.94
N GLN A 204 -17.60 21.58 6.77
CA GLN A 204 -16.44 22.19 7.41
C GLN A 204 -15.58 22.94 6.39
N LYS A 205 -14.66 23.79 6.86
CA LYS A 205 -13.65 24.43 6.00
C LYS A 205 -12.47 23.48 5.81
N VAL A 206 -12.00 23.35 4.59
CA VAL A 206 -10.84 22.51 4.24
C VAL A 206 -9.89 23.25 3.34
N ALA A 207 -8.65 22.82 3.31
CA ALA A 207 -7.63 23.30 2.39
C ALA A 207 -7.18 22.22 1.42
N VAL A 208 -6.84 22.61 0.20
CA VAL A 208 -6.19 21.78 -0.81
C VAL A 208 -4.88 22.46 -1.22
N ILE A 209 -3.78 21.72 -1.25
CA ILE A 209 -2.49 22.22 -1.73
C ILE A 209 -2.13 21.57 -3.04
N GLY A 210 -1.91 22.39 -4.06
CA GLY A 210 -1.48 21.92 -5.36
C GLY A 210 -1.80 22.91 -6.48
N GLY A 211 -1.60 22.49 -7.73
CA GLY A 211 -1.88 23.35 -8.88
C GLY A 211 -1.87 22.60 -10.21
N GLY A 212 -1.91 21.26 -10.17
CA GLY A 212 -2.14 20.38 -11.31
C GLY A 212 -3.59 19.90 -11.37
N ASN A 213 -3.90 19.01 -12.32
CA ASN A 213 -5.23 18.40 -12.47
C ASN A 213 -5.77 17.87 -11.15
N THR A 214 -5.01 17.01 -10.47
CA THR A 214 -5.41 16.39 -9.19
C THR A 214 -5.87 17.44 -8.16
N ALA A 215 -5.12 18.52 -7.98
CA ALA A 215 -5.47 19.56 -7.00
C ALA A 215 -6.77 20.29 -7.35
N VAL A 216 -6.97 20.58 -8.63
CA VAL A 216 -8.20 21.26 -9.11
C VAL A 216 -9.39 20.29 -9.02
N GLU A 217 -9.24 19.04 -9.42
CA GLU A 217 -10.27 18.01 -9.31
C GLU A 217 -10.70 17.77 -7.87
N GLU A 218 -9.73 17.64 -6.95
CA GLU A 218 -10.00 17.47 -5.53
C GLU A 218 -10.68 18.70 -4.90
N ALA A 219 -10.26 19.92 -5.27
CA ALA A 219 -10.93 21.14 -4.81
C ALA A 219 -12.37 21.23 -5.31
N LEU A 220 -12.62 20.87 -6.58
CA LEU A 220 -13.96 20.83 -7.16
C LEU A 220 -14.84 19.74 -6.52
N TYR A 221 -14.27 18.58 -6.22
CA TYR A 221 -14.94 17.50 -5.51
C TYR A 221 -15.35 17.95 -4.09
N LEU A 222 -14.39 18.46 -3.33
CA LEU A 222 -14.60 18.94 -1.97
C LEU A 222 -15.59 20.10 -1.89
N ALA A 223 -15.65 20.95 -2.93
CA ALA A 223 -16.62 22.05 -3.00
C ALA A 223 -18.10 21.59 -3.01
N ASN A 224 -18.36 20.31 -3.28
CA ASN A 224 -19.71 19.75 -3.18
C ASN A 224 -20.03 19.19 -1.78
N ILE A 225 -19.05 19.10 -0.89
CA ILE A 225 -19.14 18.45 0.42
C ILE A 225 -18.87 19.43 1.54
N ALA A 226 -17.76 20.17 1.45
CA ALA A 226 -17.29 21.11 2.44
C ALA A 226 -18.07 22.43 2.43
N ALA A 227 -18.07 23.16 3.54
CA ALA A 227 -18.63 24.49 3.61
C ALA A 227 -17.82 25.49 2.78
N GLU A 228 -16.50 25.39 2.84
CA GLU A 228 -15.56 26.25 2.13
C GLU A 228 -14.28 25.48 1.81
N VAL A 229 -13.73 25.67 0.62
CA VAL A 229 -12.49 25.02 0.17
C VAL A 229 -11.44 26.09 -0.14
N HIS A 230 -10.31 26.05 0.56
CA HIS A 230 -9.18 26.94 0.33
C HIS A 230 -8.16 26.27 -0.56
N LEU A 231 -8.07 26.64 -1.84
CA LEU A 231 -7.06 26.11 -2.75
C LEU A 231 -5.78 26.96 -2.68
N ILE A 232 -4.72 26.36 -2.18
CA ILE A 232 -3.42 26.99 -1.93
C ILE A 232 -2.45 26.61 -3.03
N HIS A 233 -1.92 27.62 -3.73
CA HIS A 233 -0.97 27.43 -4.80
C HIS A 233 0.18 28.44 -4.76
N ARG A 234 1.42 27.95 -4.95
CA ARG A 234 2.63 28.77 -4.88
C ARG A 234 2.83 29.75 -6.05
N ARG A 235 2.02 29.66 -7.11
CA ARG A 235 2.06 30.51 -8.30
C ARG A 235 0.70 31.17 -8.52
N ASP A 236 0.61 32.03 -9.52
CA ASP A 236 -0.63 32.66 -10.01
C ASP A 236 -1.33 31.86 -11.11
N SER A 237 -0.66 30.83 -11.63
CA SER A 237 -1.14 30.04 -12.76
C SER A 237 -1.16 28.55 -12.44
N PHE A 238 -2.22 27.88 -12.84
CA PHE A 238 -2.42 26.44 -12.68
C PHE A 238 -1.87 25.66 -13.88
N ARG A 239 -1.40 24.42 -13.63
CA ARG A 239 -0.97 23.49 -14.67
C ARG A 239 -2.08 22.49 -15.05
N ALA A 240 -3.26 22.68 -14.52
CA ALA A 240 -4.42 21.86 -14.82
C ALA A 240 -4.91 22.11 -16.26
N GLU A 241 -5.72 21.19 -16.74
CA GLU A 241 -6.41 21.34 -18.02
C GLU A 241 -7.30 22.58 -18.02
N LYS A 242 -7.42 23.24 -19.17
CA LYS A 242 -8.15 24.48 -19.29
C LYS A 242 -9.61 24.37 -18.81
N ILE A 243 -10.28 23.29 -19.17
CA ILE A 243 -11.67 23.05 -18.73
C ILE A 243 -11.80 22.93 -17.20
N LEU A 244 -10.80 22.36 -16.52
CA LEU A 244 -10.77 22.26 -15.06
C LEU A 244 -10.53 23.64 -14.42
N ILE A 245 -9.65 24.46 -15.04
CA ILE A 245 -9.40 25.83 -14.60
C ILE A 245 -10.68 26.68 -14.77
N ASP A 246 -11.39 26.54 -15.87
CA ASP A 246 -12.64 27.27 -16.12
C ASP A 246 -13.70 26.94 -15.06
N ARG A 247 -13.87 25.65 -14.74
CA ARG A 247 -14.77 25.18 -13.64
C ARG A 247 -14.33 25.67 -12.27
N LEU A 248 -13.02 25.67 -12.01
CA LEU A 248 -12.46 26.20 -10.77
C LEU A 248 -12.82 27.68 -10.62
N MET A 249 -12.60 28.49 -11.66
CA MET A 249 -12.86 29.92 -11.62
C MET A 249 -14.36 30.23 -11.49
N GLU A 250 -15.22 29.40 -12.04
CA GLU A 250 -16.67 29.49 -11.81
C GLU A 250 -17.01 29.28 -10.33
N LYS A 251 -16.43 28.23 -9.68
CA LYS A 251 -16.62 27.96 -8.25
C LYS A 251 -15.99 29.02 -7.34
N VAL A 252 -14.92 29.68 -7.79
CA VAL A 252 -14.34 30.83 -7.09
C VAL A 252 -15.26 32.04 -7.15
N SER A 253 -15.88 32.29 -8.30
CA SER A 253 -16.72 33.46 -8.51
C SER A 253 -18.11 33.35 -7.88
N ASN A 254 -18.73 32.18 -7.94
CA ASN A 254 -20.13 31.95 -7.59
C ASN A 254 -20.35 30.83 -6.55
N GLY A 255 -19.29 30.25 -6.04
CA GLY A 255 -19.35 29.11 -5.13
C GLY A 255 -18.59 29.33 -3.84
N ASN A 256 -18.01 28.25 -3.32
CA ASN A 256 -17.37 28.17 -2.02
C ASN A 256 -15.86 27.83 -2.09
N ILE A 257 -15.21 28.11 -3.22
CA ILE A 257 -13.74 27.97 -3.33
C ILE A 257 -13.07 29.32 -3.18
N VAL A 258 -12.08 29.39 -2.29
CA VAL A 258 -11.23 30.56 -2.06
C VAL A 258 -9.82 30.25 -2.56
N LEU A 259 -9.27 31.09 -3.45
CA LEU A 259 -7.91 30.93 -3.96
C LEU A 259 -6.89 31.66 -3.09
N HIS A 260 -5.83 30.95 -2.73
CA HIS A 260 -4.63 31.48 -2.08
C HIS A 260 -3.43 31.27 -3.02
N THR A 261 -3.32 32.15 -4.02
CA THR A 261 -2.16 32.17 -4.93
C THR A 261 -0.96 32.80 -4.26
N HIS A 262 0.24 32.50 -4.77
CA HIS A 262 1.51 32.96 -4.20
C HIS A 262 1.65 32.57 -2.70
N ARG A 263 1.16 31.37 -2.33
CA ARG A 263 1.22 30.85 -0.97
C ARG A 263 1.79 29.45 -0.96
N THR A 264 2.60 29.18 0.05
CA THR A 264 3.09 27.86 0.41
C THR A 264 2.67 27.53 1.84
N LEU A 265 2.52 26.25 2.15
CA LEU A 265 2.35 25.80 3.52
C LEU A 265 3.68 25.95 4.27
N GLU A 266 3.65 26.56 5.43
CA GLU A 266 4.76 26.63 6.35
C GLU A 266 4.59 25.63 7.50
N GLU A 267 3.38 25.53 8.03
CA GLU A 267 3.09 24.68 9.17
C GLU A 267 1.61 24.25 9.17
N VAL A 268 1.38 23.00 9.57
CA VAL A 268 0.04 22.50 9.95
C VAL A 268 -0.13 22.70 11.44
N VAL A 269 -1.20 23.37 11.83
CA VAL A 269 -1.53 23.67 13.23
C VAL A 269 -2.69 22.77 13.65
N GLY A 270 -2.61 22.21 14.85
CA GLY A 270 -3.67 21.37 15.38
C GLY A 270 -3.47 21.02 16.84
N ASP A 271 -4.36 20.21 17.35
CA ASP A 271 -4.37 19.72 18.72
C ASP A 271 -4.46 18.18 18.77
N GLN A 272 -4.84 17.61 19.91
CA GLN A 272 -4.97 16.17 20.06
C GLN A 272 -6.09 15.57 19.20
N MET A 273 -7.07 16.39 18.79
CA MET A 273 -8.20 15.97 17.97
C MET A 273 -7.92 16.02 16.47
N GLY A 274 -6.89 16.77 16.05
CA GLY A 274 -6.49 16.88 14.66
C GLY A 274 -6.15 18.30 14.22
N VAL A 275 -6.22 18.54 12.91
CA VAL A 275 -5.94 19.84 12.29
C VAL A 275 -6.99 20.87 12.71
N THR A 276 -6.53 22.06 13.12
CA THR A 276 -7.37 23.23 13.42
C THR A 276 -7.04 24.43 12.53
N GLY A 277 -5.92 24.39 11.81
CA GLY A 277 -5.52 25.46 10.92
C GLY A 277 -4.18 25.23 10.24
N LEU A 278 -3.78 26.19 9.43
CA LEU A 278 -2.54 26.23 8.69
C LEU A 278 -1.84 27.57 8.88
N THR A 279 -0.52 27.57 8.87
CA THR A 279 0.29 28.77 8.64
C THR A 279 0.76 28.77 7.19
N LEU A 280 0.37 29.79 6.44
CA LEU A 280 0.77 29.99 5.04
C LEU A 280 1.85 31.06 4.96
N ARG A 281 2.81 30.89 4.05
CA ARG A 281 3.84 31.86 3.74
C ARG A 281 3.64 32.41 2.31
N SER A 282 3.69 33.72 2.19
CA SER A 282 3.70 34.40 0.91
C SER A 282 5.03 34.19 0.17
N THR A 283 4.96 33.83 -1.09
CA THR A 283 6.15 33.70 -1.96
C THR A 283 6.62 35.04 -2.55
N LEU A 284 5.90 36.15 -2.27
CA LEU A 284 6.21 37.48 -2.79
C LEU A 284 6.95 38.36 -1.76
N ASP A 285 6.60 38.26 -0.48
CA ASP A 285 7.09 39.16 0.57
C ASP A 285 7.39 38.44 1.90
N ASP A 286 7.41 37.11 1.89
CA ASP A 286 7.69 36.22 3.01
C ASP A 286 6.80 36.39 4.26
N LYS A 287 5.72 37.18 4.16
CA LYS A 287 4.77 37.30 5.26
C LYS A 287 3.99 36.02 5.46
N THR A 288 3.67 35.77 6.72
CA THR A 288 2.85 34.63 7.13
C THR A 288 1.42 35.07 7.43
N GLU A 289 0.48 34.18 7.19
CA GLU A 289 -0.93 34.32 7.55
C GLU A 289 -1.46 33.00 8.11
N SER A 290 -2.39 33.10 9.04
CA SER A 290 -3.08 31.92 9.61
C SER A 290 -4.39 31.68 8.89
N LEU A 291 -4.70 30.43 8.64
CA LEU A 291 -5.92 29.97 7.99
C LEU A 291 -6.59 28.90 8.85
N GLU A 292 -7.84 29.14 9.31
CA GLU A 292 -8.60 28.16 10.08
C GLU A 292 -9.27 27.15 9.14
N VAL A 293 -8.89 25.87 9.26
CA VAL A 293 -9.45 24.74 8.52
C VAL A 293 -9.43 23.47 9.38
N ALA A 294 -10.40 22.58 9.16
CA ALA A 294 -10.49 21.31 9.86
C ALA A 294 -9.68 20.19 9.17
N GLY A 295 -9.32 20.37 7.90
CA GLY A 295 -8.57 19.38 7.14
C GLY A 295 -7.74 19.98 6.03
N LEU A 296 -6.65 19.29 5.69
CA LEU A 296 -5.72 19.62 4.63
C LEU A 296 -5.57 18.44 3.67
N PHE A 297 -5.80 18.69 2.38
CA PHE A 297 -5.58 17.72 1.30
C PHE A 297 -4.34 18.10 0.51
N VAL A 298 -3.32 17.24 0.52
CA VAL A 298 -2.03 17.47 -0.16
C VAL A 298 -2.07 16.83 -1.54
N ALA A 299 -2.44 17.63 -2.54
CA ALA A 299 -2.69 17.20 -3.92
C ALA A 299 -1.54 17.59 -4.86
N ILE A 300 -0.31 17.22 -4.52
CA ILE A 300 0.91 17.49 -5.31
C ILE A 300 1.38 16.31 -6.15
N GLY A 301 0.53 15.27 -6.26
CA GLY A 301 0.71 14.09 -7.08
C GLY A 301 1.15 12.86 -6.29
N HIS A 302 1.34 11.76 -7.04
CA HIS A 302 1.80 10.47 -6.52
C HIS A 302 3.09 10.08 -7.24
N SER A 303 3.81 9.14 -6.65
CA SER A 303 5.00 8.52 -7.23
C SER A 303 4.77 7.01 -7.25
N PRO A 304 4.63 6.38 -8.43
CA PRO A 304 4.51 4.92 -8.49
C PRO A 304 5.79 4.26 -7.99
N ASN A 305 5.64 3.12 -7.30
CA ASN A 305 6.77 2.37 -6.73
C ASN A 305 7.36 1.44 -7.80
N THR A 306 8.02 2.02 -8.79
CA THR A 306 8.52 1.36 -10.01
C THR A 306 10.02 1.44 -10.18
N ALA A 307 10.77 2.09 -9.29
CA ALA A 307 12.19 2.37 -9.45
C ALA A 307 13.04 1.11 -9.75
N ILE A 308 12.70 -0.05 -9.14
CA ILE A 308 13.41 -1.32 -9.36
C ILE A 308 13.16 -1.93 -10.74
N PHE A 309 12.17 -1.45 -11.49
CA PHE A 309 11.79 -1.93 -12.83
C PHE A 309 12.28 -1.01 -13.94
N ASP A 310 12.94 0.10 -13.59
CA ASP A 310 13.43 1.08 -14.57
C ASP A 310 14.41 0.44 -15.55
N GLY A 311 14.28 0.80 -16.83
CA GLY A 311 15.07 0.18 -17.91
C GLY A 311 14.69 -1.25 -18.28
N GLN A 312 13.76 -1.91 -17.57
CA GLN A 312 13.31 -3.27 -17.86
C GLN A 312 11.86 -3.32 -18.36
N LEU A 313 10.96 -2.55 -17.79
CA LEU A 313 9.56 -2.46 -18.19
C LEU A 313 9.28 -1.16 -18.93
N ALA A 314 8.29 -1.18 -19.83
CA ALA A 314 7.76 0.03 -20.43
C ALA A 314 6.98 0.82 -19.38
N LEU A 315 7.41 2.06 -19.12
CA LEU A 315 6.78 2.99 -18.20
C LEU A 315 6.20 4.18 -18.94
N GLU A 316 5.12 4.76 -18.42
CA GLU A 316 4.55 6.03 -18.86
C GLU A 316 4.31 6.93 -17.65
N ASN A 317 4.96 8.09 -17.60
CA ASN A 317 4.97 8.98 -16.42
C ASN A 317 5.39 8.26 -15.11
N GLY A 318 6.23 7.23 -15.22
CA GLY A 318 6.67 6.40 -14.11
C GLY A 318 5.77 5.20 -13.80
N TYR A 319 4.54 5.15 -14.31
CA TYR A 319 3.60 4.03 -14.13
C TYR A 319 3.86 2.90 -15.10
N ILE A 320 3.65 1.65 -14.69
CA ILE A 320 3.84 0.48 -15.55
C ILE A 320 2.76 0.47 -16.63
N LYS A 321 3.19 0.39 -17.90
CA LYS A 321 2.25 0.23 -19.03
C LYS A 321 1.77 -1.21 -19.09
N VAL A 322 0.44 -1.37 -19.20
CA VAL A 322 -0.22 -2.66 -19.42
C VAL A 322 -0.96 -2.65 -20.75
N GLN A 323 -1.29 -3.82 -21.26
CA GLN A 323 -1.98 -3.94 -22.56
C GLN A 323 -3.35 -3.29 -22.56
N SER A 324 -4.08 -3.39 -21.44
CA SER A 324 -5.47 -2.94 -21.31
C SER A 324 -6.44 -3.63 -22.28
N GLY A 325 -7.74 -3.31 -22.20
CA GLY A 325 -8.74 -3.77 -23.16
C GLY A 325 -9.60 -4.94 -22.68
N LEU A 326 -10.44 -5.47 -23.61
CA LEU A 326 -11.49 -6.44 -23.31
C LEU A 326 -11.19 -7.87 -23.83
N HIS A 327 -9.99 -8.09 -24.38
CA HIS A 327 -9.66 -9.37 -25.05
C HIS A 327 -8.80 -10.30 -24.19
N GLY A 328 -8.69 -10.05 -22.87
CA GLY A 328 -7.78 -10.74 -21.97
C GLY A 328 -6.38 -10.14 -21.97
N ASN A 329 -5.53 -10.61 -21.05
CA ASN A 329 -4.17 -10.09 -20.82
C ASN A 329 -4.13 -8.58 -20.53
N ALA A 330 -5.22 -8.02 -20.02
CA ALA A 330 -5.34 -6.57 -19.81
C ALA A 330 -4.27 -6.04 -18.82
N THR A 331 -3.78 -6.88 -17.93
CA THR A 331 -2.76 -6.54 -16.91
C THR A 331 -1.33 -6.90 -17.33
N GLN A 332 -1.14 -7.51 -18.51
CA GLN A 332 0.19 -7.91 -19.00
C GLN A 332 1.02 -6.65 -19.33
N THR A 333 2.26 -6.65 -18.85
CA THR A 333 3.25 -5.61 -19.11
C THR A 333 3.93 -5.78 -20.47
N SER A 334 5.02 -5.05 -20.73
CA SER A 334 5.86 -5.23 -21.92
C SER A 334 6.61 -6.57 -21.96
N ILE A 335 6.69 -7.28 -20.83
CA ILE A 335 7.36 -8.59 -20.74
C ILE A 335 6.31 -9.67 -20.52
N PRO A 336 6.20 -10.69 -21.42
CA PRO A 336 5.29 -11.82 -21.22
C PRO A 336 5.55 -12.54 -19.89
N GLY A 337 4.49 -12.84 -19.13
CA GLY A 337 4.57 -13.44 -17.80
C GLY A 337 4.82 -12.46 -16.67
N VAL A 338 4.95 -11.16 -16.96
CA VAL A 338 4.97 -10.09 -15.97
C VAL A 338 3.68 -9.28 -16.10
N PHE A 339 2.94 -9.17 -15.00
CA PHE A 339 1.65 -8.49 -14.90
C PHE A 339 1.74 -7.36 -13.87
N ALA A 340 0.93 -6.32 -14.02
CA ALA A 340 0.85 -5.24 -13.04
C ALA A 340 -0.60 -4.97 -12.63
N ALA A 341 -0.82 -4.63 -11.36
CA ALA A 341 -2.14 -4.39 -10.78
C ALA A 341 -2.11 -3.30 -9.70
N GLY A 342 -3.20 -2.56 -9.60
CA GLY A 342 -3.35 -1.48 -8.64
C GLY A 342 -2.64 -0.20 -9.06
N ASP A 343 -2.36 0.65 -8.09
CA ASP A 343 -1.88 2.01 -8.31
C ASP A 343 -0.50 2.10 -8.97
N VAL A 344 0.25 1.00 -9.05
CA VAL A 344 1.52 0.95 -9.79
C VAL A 344 1.32 1.14 -11.30
N MET A 345 0.13 0.83 -11.81
CA MET A 345 -0.26 1.00 -13.22
C MET A 345 -1.44 1.96 -13.42
N ASP A 346 -2.25 2.19 -12.36
CA ASP A 346 -3.44 3.05 -12.39
C ASP A 346 -3.12 4.43 -11.79
N HIS A 347 -2.92 5.42 -12.66
CA HIS A 347 -2.71 6.81 -12.26
C HIS A 347 -4.02 7.64 -12.23
N ILE A 348 -5.16 7.04 -12.60
CA ILE A 348 -6.44 7.73 -12.78
C ILE A 348 -7.35 7.50 -11.56
N TYR A 349 -7.72 6.26 -11.28
CA TYR A 349 -8.74 5.93 -10.27
C TYR A 349 -8.15 5.84 -8.86
N ARG A 350 -7.08 5.06 -8.67
CA ARG A 350 -6.35 4.92 -7.40
C ARG A 350 -7.29 4.63 -6.22
N GLN A 351 -8.17 3.66 -6.38
CA GLN A 351 -9.09 3.22 -5.35
C GLN A 351 -8.78 1.80 -4.89
N ALA A 352 -9.05 1.50 -3.61
CA ALA A 352 -8.86 0.16 -3.07
C ALA A 352 -9.61 -0.90 -3.87
N ILE A 353 -10.86 -0.59 -4.27
CA ILE A 353 -11.71 -1.51 -5.03
C ILE A 353 -11.22 -1.72 -6.47
N THR A 354 -10.71 -0.69 -7.15
CA THR A 354 -10.13 -0.84 -8.49
C THR A 354 -8.82 -1.59 -8.43
N SER A 355 -8.01 -1.35 -7.39
CA SER A 355 -6.79 -2.11 -7.12
C SER A 355 -7.10 -3.59 -6.88
N ALA A 356 -8.10 -3.93 -6.06
CA ALA A 356 -8.55 -5.31 -5.88
C ALA A 356 -9.05 -5.93 -7.18
N GLY A 357 -9.84 -5.18 -7.97
CA GLY A 357 -10.34 -5.63 -9.28
C GLY A 357 -9.21 -5.96 -10.26
N THR A 358 -8.22 -5.10 -10.38
CA THR A 358 -7.06 -5.36 -11.24
C THR A 358 -6.15 -6.47 -10.70
N GLY A 359 -6.06 -6.66 -9.38
CA GLY A 359 -5.41 -7.81 -8.76
C GLY A 359 -6.05 -9.14 -9.15
N CYS A 360 -7.40 -9.20 -9.15
CA CYS A 360 -8.14 -10.35 -9.68
C CYS A 360 -7.80 -10.60 -11.16
N MET A 361 -7.82 -9.56 -12.00
CA MET A 361 -7.51 -9.67 -13.43
C MET A 361 -6.09 -10.19 -13.64
N ALA A 362 -5.11 -9.69 -12.90
CA ALA A 362 -3.70 -10.10 -13.00
C ALA A 362 -3.51 -11.58 -12.64
N ALA A 363 -4.20 -12.08 -11.63
CA ALA A 363 -4.16 -13.49 -11.27
C ALA A 363 -4.72 -14.38 -12.39
N LEU A 364 -5.84 -14.00 -13.00
CA LEU A 364 -6.46 -14.74 -14.11
C LEU A 364 -5.60 -14.68 -15.38
N ASP A 365 -4.95 -13.56 -15.65
CA ASP A 365 -4.02 -13.43 -16.79
C ASP A 365 -2.76 -14.28 -16.55
N ALA A 366 -2.22 -14.30 -15.32
CA ALA A 366 -1.08 -15.13 -14.94
C ALA A 366 -1.40 -16.64 -15.02
N GLU A 367 -2.59 -17.05 -14.58
CA GLU A 367 -3.07 -18.44 -14.72
C GLU A 367 -3.03 -18.89 -16.18
N ARG A 368 -3.67 -18.12 -17.09
CA ARG A 368 -3.68 -18.43 -18.53
C ARG A 368 -2.30 -18.49 -19.13
N TYR A 369 -1.40 -17.59 -18.73
CA TYR A 369 -0.02 -17.59 -19.18
C TYR A 369 0.71 -18.87 -18.76
N LEU A 370 0.63 -19.24 -17.48
CA LEU A 370 1.28 -20.45 -16.94
C LEU A 370 0.72 -21.74 -17.56
N ASP A 371 -0.59 -21.81 -17.78
CA ASP A 371 -1.22 -22.92 -18.49
C ASP A 371 -0.72 -23.06 -19.94
N GLY A 372 -0.41 -21.93 -20.57
CA GLY A 372 0.18 -21.87 -21.91
C GLY A 372 1.59 -22.46 -21.98
N LEU A 373 2.40 -22.24 -20.93
CA LEU A 373 3.76 -22.81 -20.85
C LEU A 373 3.73 -24.34 -20.81
N VAL A 374 2.87 -24.92 -19.96
CA VAL A 374 2.74 -26.38 -19.81
C VAL A 374 2.29 -27.09 -21.10
N LYS A 375 1.55 -26.40 -21.97
CA LYS A 375 1.10 -26.97 -23.26
C LYS A 375 2.18 -26.96 -24.33
N ASN A 376 3.12 -26.02 -24.25
CA ASN A 376 4.22 -25.92 -25.22
C ASN A 376 5.38 -26.88 -24.92
N ASP A 377 5.46 -27.42 -23.72
CA ASP A 377 6.47 -28.41 -23.30
C ASP A 377 6.04 -29.87 -23.56
N LYS A 378 4.85 -30.10 -24.14
CA LYS A 378 4.32 -31.41 -24.58
C LYS A 378 4.26 -31.52 -26.08
#